data_f6c56547e759f5616491c8197791b8a4
#
_entry.id   f6c56547e759f5616491c8197791b8a4
#
_cell.length_a   1.000
_cell.length_b   1.000
_cell.length_c   1.000
_cell.angle_alpha   90.00
_cell.angle_beta   90.00
_cell.angle_gamma   90.00
#
_symmetry.space_group_name_H-M   'P 1'
#
loop_
_entity.id
_entity.type
_entity.pdbx_description
1 polymer ?
#
loop_
_entity_poly.entity_id
_entity_poly.type
_entity_poly.pdbx_seq_one_letter_code
_entity_poly.pdbx_strand_id
1 'polypeptide(L)'
;PELFQYELGALKRLYEMGYDNVEIMFPLVNDAEDVRVAKERMDAAGIDHEKRHWGVMVETPASVMTIEEMAAEGIDFASFGTNDLTQYTLAVDRNNERVSDRFDELHPGVLKLIERTISVCREHDVETSICGQAGSKPEMVDFLVEEGISSISANIDAVRDVQHEVKRTEQRLLLDSVR
;
A
#
# COMPACT_ATOMS: atom_id res chain seq x y z
N PRO A 1 -2.08 19.26 -12.46
CA PRO A 1 -1.25 19.43 -13.65
C PRO A 1 0.05 20.17 -13.36
N GLU A 2 0.05 21.49 -13.06
CA GLU A 2 1.32 22.21 -12.80
C GLU A 2 1.96 21.79 -11.47
N LEU A 3 1.19 21.69 -10.38
CA LEU A 3 1.69 21.29 -9.06
C LEU A 3 2.37 19.92 -9.13
N PHE A 4 1.73 18.96 -9.76
CA PHE A 4 2.27 17.61 -9.91
C PHE A 4 3.61 17.58 -10.70
N GLN A 5 3.76 18.44 -11.71
CA GLN A 5 5.02 18.58 -12.42
C GLN A 5 6.12 19.17 -11.53
N TYR A 6 5.79 20.10 -10.63
CA TYR A 6 6.76 20.64 -9.67
C TYR A 6 7.18 19.58 -8.65
N GLU A 7 6.28 18.72 -8.19
CA GLU A 7 6.58 17.61 -7.30
C GLU A 7 7.53 16.61 -7.96
N LEU A 8 7.23 16.16 -9.18
CA LEU A 8 8.13 15.30 -9.95
C LEU A 8 9.48 15.97 -10.22
N GLY A 9 9.47 17.27 -10.52
CA GLY A 9 10.70 18.06 -10.70
C GLY A 9 11.55 18.13 -9.41
N ALA A 10 10.93 18.18 -8.24
CA ALA A 10 11.63 18.12 -6.96
C ALA A 10 12.26 16.74 -6.71
N LEU A 11 11.53 15.66 -7.00
CA LEU A 11 12.03 14.29 -6.91
C LEU A 11 13.20 14.06 -7.85
N LYS A 12 13.11 14.53 -9.10
CA LYS A 12 14.23 14.49 -10.06
C LYS A 12 15.47 15.14 -9.48
N ARG A 13 15.35 16.33 -8.89
CA ARG A 13 16.48 17.02 -8.26
C ARG A 13 17.10 16.23 -7.11
N LEU A 14 16.29 15.51 -6.29
CA LEU A 14 16.81 14.63 -5.26
C LEU A 14 17.67 13.51 -5.87
N TYR A 15 17.21 12.88 -6.94
CA TYR A 15 17.99 11.87 -7.66
C TYR A 15 19.29 12.41 -8.26
N GLU A 16 19.25 13.62 -8.86
CA GLU A 16 20.44 14.31 -9.36
C GLU A 16 21.45 14.66 -8.25
N MET A 17 20.99 14.81 -7.01
CA MET A 17 21.83 15.01 -5.82
C MET A 17 22.38 13.70 -5.22
N GLY A 18 22.00 12.53 -5.78
CA GLY A 18 22.46 11.20 -5.35
C GLY A 18 21.62 10.55 -4.26
N TYR A 19 20.39 11.03 -4.01
CA TYR A 19 19.45 10.38 -3.07
C TYR A 19 18.62 9.30 -3.79
N ASP A 20 19.24 8.16 -4.04
CA ASP A 20 18.62 7.06 -4.79
C ASP A 20 17.70 6.17 -3.92
N ASN A 21 17.64 6.43 -2.62
CA ASN A 21 16.79 5.72 -1.65
C ASN A 21 15.40 6.34 -1.47
N VAL A 22 15.01 7.26 -2.35
CA VAL A 22 13.67 7.85 -2.37
C VAL A 22 12.81 7.10 -3.36
N GLU A 23 11.66 6.65 -2.93
CA GLU A 23 10.67 5.94 -3.73
C GLU A 23 9.47 6.83 -4.02
N ILE A 24 8.74 6.51 -5.09
CA ILE A 24 7.56 7.28 -5.51
C ILE A 24 6.32 6.41 -5.36
N MET A 25 5.30 6.95 -4.70
CA MET A 25 4.00 6.30 -4.60
C MET A 25 2.89 7.19 -5.14
N PHE A 26 2.10 6.66 -6.07
CA PHE A 26 0.96 7.36 -6.66
C PHE A 26 -0.34 7.01 -5.93
N PRO A 27 -1.05 8.01 -5.37
CA PRO A 27 -2.33 7.79 -4.73
C PRO A 27 -3.48 7.73 -5.75
N LEU A 28 -4.63 7.19 -5.33
CA LEU A 28 -5.89 7.14 -6.07
C LEU A 28 -5.77 6.51 -7.47
N VAL A 29 -4.88 5.54 -7.61
CA VAL A 29 -4.76 4.72 -8.82
C VAL A 29 -5.84 3.63 -8.81
N ASN A 30 -6.58 3.47 -9.89
CA ASN A 30 -7.71 2.56 -9.95
C ASN A 30 -7.55 1.42 -10.97
N ASP A 31 -6.69 1.60 -11.97
CA ASP A 31 -6.51 0.63 -13.05
C ASP A 31 -5.14 0.77 -13.76
N ALA A 32 -4.89 -0.11 -14.72
CA ALA A 32 -3.65 -0.12 -15.51
C ALA A 32 -3.46 1.15 -16.37
N GLU A 33 -4.53 1.85 -16.74
CA GLU A 33 -4.41 3.11 -17.48
C GLU A 33 -3.82 4.21 -16.61
N ASP A 34 -4.26 4.31 -15.35
CA ASP A 34 -3.67 5.24 -14.38
C ASP A 34 -2.17 4.96 -14.18
N VAL A 35 -1.76 3.66 -14.14
CA VAL A 35 -0.36 3.25 -14.06
C VAL A 35 0.43 3.71 -15.29
N ARG A 36 -0.11 3.53 -16.51
CA ARG A 36 0.53 4.01 -17.74
C ARG A 36 0.70 5.52 -17.75
N VAL A 37 -0.33 6.25 -17.33
CA VAL A 37 -0.26 7.71 -17.19
C VAL A 37 0.81 8.12 -16.17
N ALA A 38 0.96 7.40 -15.05
CA ALA A 38 2.01 7.67 -14.07
C ALA A 38 3.42 7.55 -14.68
N LYS A 39 3.68 6.45 -15.41
CA LYS A 39 4.94 6.24 -16.14
C LYS A 39 5.23 7.39 -17.13
N GLU A 40 4.25 7.73 -17.96
CA GLU A 40 4.38 8.83 -18.93
C GLU A 40 4.72 10.16 -18.24
N ARG A 41 4.15 10.42 -17.05
CA ARG A 41 4.43 11.65 -16.28
C ARG A 41 5.82 11.64 -15.67
N MET A 42 6.30 10.49 -15.18
CA MET A 42 7.67 10.32 -14.70
C MET A 42 8.67 10.59 -15.83
N ASP A 43 8.50 9.95 -16.96
CA ASP A 43 9.37 10.10 -18.13
C ASP A 43 9.37 11.53 -18.68
N ALA A 44 8.20 12.15 -18.77
CA ALA A 44 8.07 13.55 -19.19
C ALA A 44 8.76 14.54 -18.23
N ALA A 45 8.86 14.19 -16.94
CA ALA A 45 9.63 14.95 -15.96
C ALA A 45 11.13 14.63 -16.01
N GLY A 46 11.56 13.65 -16.81
CA GLY A 46 12.94 13.17 -16.91
C GLY A 46 13.35 12.26 -15.75
N ILE A 47 12.39 11.54 -15.17
CA ILE A 47 12.59 10.45 -14.22
C ILE A 47 12.35 9.15 -15.00
N ASP A 48 13.40 8.38 -15.22
CA ASP A 48 13.36 7.09 -15.89
C ASP A 48 12.66 6.08 -14.94
N HIS A 49 11.40 5.74 -15.23
CA HIS A 49 10.57 4.87 -14.38
C HIS A 49 11.14 3.44 -14.28
N GLU A 50 11.91 2.97 -15.26
CA GLU A 50 12.54 1.64 -15.23
C GLU A 50 13.74 1.56 -14.25
N LYS A 51 14.28 2.71 -13.85
CA LYS A 51 15.43 2.81 -12.93
C LYS A 51 15.06 3.24 -11.51
N ARG A 52 13.81 3.47 -11.25
CA ARG A 52 13.33 3.96 -9.95
C ARG A 52 12.36 2.97 -9.35
N HIS A 53 12.47 2.78 -8.05
CA HIS A 53 11.51 1.99 -7.29
C HIS A 53 10.27 2.85 -7.03
N TRP A 54 9.13 2.41 -7.55
CA TRP A 54 7.89 3.17 -7.47
C TRP A 54 6.68 2.25 -7.46
N GLY A 55 5.58 2.75 -6.89
CA GLY A 55 4.37 1.95 -6.76
C GLY A 55 3.12 2.78 -6.62
N VAL A 56 2.06 2.11 -6.21
CA VAL A 56 0.71 2.67 -6.11
C VAL A 56 0.13 2.52 -4.72
N MET A 57 -0.78 3.42 -4.37
CA MET A 57 -1.62 3.25 -3.19
C MET A 57 -2.90 2.50 -3.58
N VAL A 58 -3.13 1.37 -2.92
CA VAL A 58 -4.35 0.58 -3.06
C VAL A 58 -5.33 1.04 -1.98
N GLU A 59 -6.25 1.89 -2.39
CA GLU A 59 -7.16 2.57 -1.46
C GLU A 59 -8.60 2.65 -1.97
N THR A 60 -8.89 1.99 -3.10
CA THR A 60 -10.26 1.84 -3.61
C THR A 60 -10.55 0.37 -3.89
N PRO A 61 -11.82 -0.09 -3.80
CA PRO A 61 -12.19 -1.44 -4.25
C PRO A 61 -11.87 -1.67 -5.74
N ALA A 62 -11.88 -0.63 -6.56
CA ALA A 62 -11.52 -0.71 -7.97
C ALA A 62 -10.05 -1.13 -8.13
N SER A 63 -9.12 -0.47 -7.44
CA SER A 63 -7.70 -0.80 -7.49
C SER A 63 -7.42 -2.24 -7.05
N VAL A 64 -8.16 -2.77 -6.07
CA VAL A 64 -8.04 -4.17 -5.65
C VAL A 64 -8.49 -5.14 -6.76
N MET A 65 -9.55 -4.80 -7.48
CA MET A 65 -10.09 -5.67 -8.53
C MET A 65 -9.22 -5.71 -9.78
N THR A 66 -8.44 -4.66 -10.03
CA THR A 66 -7.56 -4.48 -11.20
C THR A 66 -6.06 -4.58 -10.84
N ILE A 67 -5.73 -5.09 -9.65
CA ILE A 67 -4.34 -5.13 -9.17
C ILE A 67 -3.44 -6.00 -10.05
N GLU A 68 -3.99 -7.09 -10.64
CA GLU A 68 -3.25 -7.98 -11.53
C GLU A 68 -2.78 -7.24 -12.79
N GLU A 69 -3.68 -6.47 -13.40
CA GLU A 69 -3.38 -5.66 -14.58
C GLU A 69 -2.39 -4.53 -14.24
N MET A 70 -2.50 -3.93 -13.05
CA MET A 70 -1.54 -2.92 -12.59
C MET A 70 -0.17 -3.52 -12.31
N ALA A 71 -0.09 -4.71 -11.70
CA ALA A 71 1.15 -5.42 -11.47
C ALA A 71 1.84 -5.81 -12.80
N ALA A 72 1.06 -6.24 -13.80
CA ALA A 72 1.57 -6.56 -15.13
C ALA A 72 2.15 -5.34 -15.86
N GLU A 73 1.74 -4.13 -15.50
CA GLU A 73 2.36 -2.89 -15.98
C GLU A 73 3.74 -2.62 -15.35
N GLY A 74 4.15 -3.34 -14.30
CA GLY A 74 5.48 -3.25 -13.73
C GLY A 74 5.62 -2.20 -12.63
N ILE A 75 4.69 -2.16 -11.70
CA ILE A 75 4.87 -1.46 -10.42
C ILE A 75 5.76 -2.31 -9.51
N ASP A 76 6.57 -1.67 -8.67
CA ASP A 76 7.46 -2.39 -7.74
C ASP A 76 6.77 -2.70 -6.41
N PHE A 77 5.85 -1.85 -5.98
CA PHE A 77 5.12 -2.05 -4.73
C PHE A 77 3.68 -1.52 -4.76
N ALA A 78 2.85 -2.08 -3.89
CA ALA A 78 1.49 -1.66 -3.62
C ALA A 78 1.31 -1.40 -2.11
N SER A 79 0.90 -0.20 -1.73
CA SER A 79 0.70 0.17 -0.32
C SER A 79 -0.78 0.36 0.00
N PHE A 80 -1.28 -0.25 1.06
CA PHE A 80 -2.68 -0.10 1.45
C PHE A 80 -2.95 1.23 2.13
N GLY A 81 -3.78 2.06 1.52
CA GLY A 81 -4.42 3.23 2.14
C GLY A 81 -5.68 2.81 2.88
N THR A 82 -5.54 2.21 4.06
CA THR A 82 -6.65 1.55 4.77
C THR A 82 -7.79 2.47 5.13
N ASN A 83 -7.51 3.75 5.38
CA ASN A 83 -8.54 4.73 5.68
C ASN A 83 -9.54 4.87 4.54
N ASP A 84 -9.06 5.10 3.32
CA ASP A 84 -9.89 5.30 2.15
C ASP A 84 -10.44 3.98 1.63
N LEU A 85 -9.64 2.90 1.63
CA LEU A 85 -10.12 1.56 1.27
C LEU A 85 -11.32 1.15 2.13
N THR A 86 -11.25 1.36 3.44
CA THR A 86 -12.36 1.06 4.35
C THR A 86 -13.57 1.94 4.07
N GLN A 87 -13.35 3.25 3.92
CA GLN A 87 -14.40 4.21 3.65
C GLN A 87 -15.19 3.88 2.38
N TYR A 88 -14.48 3.59 1.28
CA TYR A 88 -15.11 3.26 0.01
C TYR A 88 -15.75 1.87 0.01
N THR A 89 -15.12 0.90 0.66
CA THR A 89 -15.66 -0.47 0.75
C THR A 89 -16.97 -0.52 1.53
N LEU A 90 -17.03 0.20 2.66
CA LEU A 90 -18.21 0.22 3.52
C LEU A 90 -19.20 1.34 3.18
N ALA A 91 -18.86 2.22 2.24
CA ALA A 91 -19.62 3.42 1.91
C ALA A 91 -19.89 4.30 3.15
N VAL A 92 -18.88 4.48 4.01
CA VAL A 92 -18.97 5.19 5.28
C VAL A 92 -17.97 6.32 5.31
N ASP A 93 -18.44 7.55 5.51
CA ASP A 93 -17.57 8.70 5.78
C ASP A 93 -17.10 8.66 7.24
N ARG A 94 -15.81 8.42 7.46
CA ARG A 94 -15.19 8.38 8.80
C ARG A 94 -15.27 9.69 9.58
N ASN A 95 -15.45 10.82 8.86
CA ASN A 95 -15.54 12.15 9.47
C ASN A 95 -16.99 12.54 9.81
N ASN A 96 -17.97 11.73 9.43
CA ASN A 96 -19.38 11.98 9.70
C ASN A 96 -19.81 11.24 10.98
N GLU A 97 -20.01 11.98 12.06
CA GLU A 97 -20.37 11.45 13.39
C GLU A 97 -21.60 10.53 13.39
N ARG A 98 -22.51 10.66 12.40
CA ARG A 98 -23.73 9.82 12.32
C ARG A 98 -23.47 8.40 11.84
N VAL A 99 -22.38 8.17 11.15
CA VAL A 99 -22.08 6.89 10.49
C VAL A 99 -20.67 6.36 10.81
N SER A 100 -19.83 7.16 11.47
CA SER A 100 -18.44 6.80 11.81
C SER A 100 -18.33 5.52 12.66
N ASP A 101 -19.35 5.21 13.46
CA ASP A 101 -19.41 3.95 14.23
C ASP A 101 -19.40 2.69 13.36
N ARG A 102 -19.68 2.82 12.06
CA ARG A 102 -19.62 1.73 11.08
C ARG A 102 -18.27 1.60 10.39
N PHE A 103 -17.37 2.55 10.63
CA PHE A 103 -16.03 2.51 10.08
C PHE A 103 -15.20 1.49 10.84
N ASP A 104 -14.90 0.37 10.21
CA ASP A 104 -14.14 -0.73 10.80
C ASP A 104 -13.14 -1.27 9.78
N GLU A 105 -11.87 -1.01 10.02
CA GLU A 105 -10.76 -1.47 9.17
C GLU A 105 -10.55 -3.00 9.27
N LEU A 106 -11.07 -3.64 10.33
CA LEU A 106 -11.08 -5.10 10.49
C LEU A 106 -12.34 -5.76 9.93
N HIS A 107 -13.20 -4.99 9.26
CA HIS A 107 -14.38 -5.56 8.63
C HIS A 107 -14.00 -6.66 7.63
N PRO A 108 -14.68 -7.84 7.64
CA PRO A 108 -14.31 -8.97 6.78
C PRO A 108 -14.24 -8.62 5.28
N GLY A 109 -15.04 -7.66 4.83
CA GLY A 109 -15.00 -7.17 3.44
C GLY A 109 -13.70 -6.44 3.13
N VAL A 110 -13.16 -5.66 4.07
CA VAL A 110 -11.89 -4.94 3.91
C VAL A 110 -10.72 -5.93 3.96
N LEU A 111 -10.72 -6.84 4.94
CA LEU A 111 -9.67 -7.86 5.06
C LEU A 111 -9.55 -8.73 3.82
N LYS A 112 -10.68 -9.15 3.21
CA LYS A 112 -10.67 -9.91 1.96
C LYS A 112 -10.08 -9.15 0.77
N LEU A 113 -10.27 -7.84 0.72
CA LEU A 113 -9.65 -7.01 -0.32
C LEU A 113 -8.14 -6.94 -0.13
N ILE A 114 -7.68 -6.81 1.12
CA ILE A 114 -6.25 -6.81 1.46
C ILE A 114 -5.62 -8.18 1.14
N GLU A 115 -6.21 -9.28 1.61
CA GLU A 115 -5.80 -10.66 1.33
C GLU A 115 -5.62 -10.90 -0.18
N ARG A 116 -6.65 -10.57 -0.98
CA ARG A 116 -6.60 -10.69 -2.43
C ARG A 116 -5.43 -9.92 -3.03
N THR A 117 -5.23 -8.67 -2.61
CA THR A 117 -4.15 -7.84 -3.14
C THR A 117 -2.79 -8.43 -2.81
N ILE A 118 -2.54 -8.85 -1.56
CA ILE A 118 -1.29 -9.48 -1.15
C ILE A 118 -1.02 -10.74 -1.96
N SER A 119 -2.04 -11.58 -2.16
CA SER A 119 -1.89 -12.82 -2.95
C SER A 119 -1.48 -12.54 -4.39
N VAL A 120 -2.18 -11.63 -5.07
CA VAL A 120 -1.86 -11.28 -6.47
C VAL A 120 -0.49 -10.59 -6.58
N CYS A 121 -0.18 -9.64 -5.71
CA CYS A 121 1.11 -8.96 -5.70
C CYS A 121 2.27 -9.94 -5.54
N ARG A 122 2.13 -10.93 -4.66
CA ARG A 122 3.13 -11.98 -4.47
C ARG A 122 3.34 -12.85 -5.72
N GLU A 123 2.30 -13.12 -6.49
CA GLU A 123 2.40 -13.88 -7.76
C GLU A 123 3.15 -13.09 -8.85
N HIS A 124 3.20 -11.77 -8.72
CA HIS A 124 3.85 -10.85 -9.65
C HIS A 124 5.17 -10.24 -9.12
N ASP A 125 5.70 -10.73 -8.01
CA ASP A 125 6.90 -10.18 -7.35
C ASP A 125 6.76 -8.69 -6.97
N VAL A 126 5.55 -8.21 -6.70
CA VAL A 126 5.26 -6.86 -6.24
C VAL A 126 5.25 -6.82 -4.72
N GLU A 127 6.04 -5.93 -4.13
CA GLU A 127 6.06 -5.75 -2.67
C GLU A 127 4.75 -5.15 -2.16
N THR A 128 4.33 -5.58 -0.97
CA THR A 128 3.13 -5.03 -0.33
C THR A 128 3.44 -4.34 0.99
N SER A 129 2.82 -3.20 1.22
CA SER A 129 2.95 -2.47 2.47
C SER A 129 1.61 -1.93 2.96
N ILE A 130 1.54 -1.56 4.21
CA ILE A 130 0.40 -0.85 4.77
C ILE A 130 0.84 0.49 5.32
N CYS A 131 0.03 1.51 5.12
CA CYS A 131 0.15 2.80 5.79
C CYS A 131 -1.19 3.19 6.43
N GLY A 132 -1.13 4.11 7.38
CA GLY A 132 -2.30 4.55 8.12
C GLY A 132 -2.39 3.94 9.53
N GLN A 133 -3.48 4.25 10.21
CA GLN A 133 -3.65 3.90 11.63
C GLN A 133 -3.82 2.39 11.86
N ALA A 134 -4.39 1.69 10.88
CA ALA A 134 -4.62 0.24 10.97
C ALA A 134 -3.32 -0.56 11.17
N GLY A 135 -2.20 -0.12 10.58
CA GLY A 135 -0.89 -0.76 10.75
C GLY A 135 -0.34 -0.75 12.17
N SER A 136 -0.98 -0.04 13.10
CA SER A 136 -0.64 -0.02 14.52
C SER A 136 -1.59 -0.84 15.40
N LYS A 137 -2.61 -1.48 14.81
CA LYS A 137 -3.56 -2.34 15.55
C LYS A 137 -3.04 -3.79 15.59
N PRO A 138 -2.91 -4.41 16.77
CA PRO A 138 -2.37 -5.77 16.88
C PRO A 138 -3.10 -6.80 16.00
N GLU A 139 -4.42 -6.75 15.94
CA GLU A 139 -5.24 -7.68 15.15
C GLU A 139 -5.00 -7.52 13.64
N MET A 140 -4.76 -6.29 13.17
CA MET A 140 -4.40 -6.04 11.79
C MET A 140 -2.97 -6.53 11.50
N VAL A 141 -2.03 -6.31 12.42
CA VAL A 141 -0.65 -6.78 12.28
C VAL A 141 -0.61 -8.31 12.19
N ASP A 142 -1.33 -9.01 13.07
CA ASP A 142 -1.46 -10.47 13.04
C ASP A 142 -1.94 -10.94 11.66
N PHE A 143 -3.05 -10.39 11.19
CA PHE A 143 -3.64 -10.72 9.89
C PHE A 143 -2.65 -10.47 8.73
N LEU A 144 -2.01 -9.30 8.70
CA LEU A 144 -1.09 -8.93 7.62
C LEU A 144 0.14 -9.85 7.55
N VAL A 145 0.69 -10.22 8.71
CA VAL A 145 1.82 -11.14 8.78
C VAL A 145 1.41 -12.56 8.34
N GLU A 146 0.21 -13.01 8.71
CA GLU A 146 -0.35 -14.29 8.25
C GLU A 146 -0.51 -14.32 6.72
N GLU A 147 -0.96 -13.22 6.12
CA GLU A 147 -1.10 -13.11 4.66
C GLU A 147 0.24 -12.90 3.93
N GLY A 148 1.31 -12.58 4.64
CA GLY A 148 2.66 -12.43 4.08
C GLY A 148 2.95 -11.06 3.50
N ILE A 149 2.49 -10.00 4.15
CA ILE A 149 2.82 -8.62 3.78
C ILE A 149 4.34 -8.38 3.86
N SER A 150 4.89 -7.55 2.95
CA SER A 150 6.33 -7.27 2.89
C SER A 150 6.78 -6.29 3.97
N SER A 151 5.96 -5.26 4.27
CA SER A 151 6.31 -4.26 5.29
C SER A 151 5.08 -3.63 5.96
N ILE A 152 5.27 -3.14 7.18
CA ILE A 152 4.23 -2.44 7.95
C ILE A 152 4.75 -1.10 8.41
N SER A 153 4.12 -0.01 7.96
CA SER A 153 4.37 1.33 8.50
C SER A 153 3.49 1.56 9.73
N ALA A 154 4.14 1.85 10.85
CA ALA A 154 3.46 2.12 12.12
C ALA A 154 3.76 3.54 12.61
N ASN A 155 2.90 4.08 13.46
CA ASN A 155 3.17 5.33 14.16
C ASN A 155 4.43 5.18 15.04
N ILE A 156 5.19 6.26 15.19
CA ILE A 156 6.48 6.24 15.92
C ILE A 156 6.36 5.67 17.33
N ASP A 157 5.29 5.97 18.04
CA ASP A 157 4.98 5.47 19.39
C ASP A 157 4.57 3.99 19.39
N ALA A 158 4.05 3.45 18.30
CA ALA A 158 3.61 2.06 18.17
C ALA A 158 4.69 1.11 17.61
N VAL A 159 5.80 1.61 17.06
CA VAL A 159 6.80 0.78 16.35
C VAL A 159 7.27 -0.42 17.17
N ARG A 160 7.55 -0.24 18.47
CA ARG A 160 8.05 -1.32 19.33
C ARG A 160 6.99 -2.41 19.56
N ASP A 161 5.74 -2.01 19.73
CA ASP A 161 4.64 -2.93 19.97
C ASP A 161 4.33 -3.71 18.68
N VAL A 162 4.34 -3.04 17.54
CA VAL A 162 4.19 -3.67 16.23
C VAL A 162 5.33 -4.66 15.94
N GLN A 163 6.59 -4.30 16.22
CA GLN A 163 7.72 -5.23 16.06
C GLN A 163 7.58 -6.46 16.96
N HIS A 164 7.08 -6.29 18.18
CA HIS A 164 6.82 -7.41 19.08
C HIS A 164 5.72 -8.33 18.54
N GLU A 165 4.65 -7.75 18.02
CA GLU A 165 3.52 -8.48 17.46
C GLU A 165 3.93 -9.26 16.21
N VAL A 166 4.63 -8.62 15.25
CA VAL A 166 5.18 -9.29 14.05
C VAL A 166 6.01 -10.50 14.47
N LYS A 167 6.97 -10.32 15.38
CA LYS A 167 7.82 -11.41 15.86
C LYS A 167 7.02 -12.55 16.48
N ARG A 168 6.01 -12.23 17.27
CA ARG A 168 5.13 -13.23 17.92
C ARG A 168 4.37 -14.06 16.89
N THR A 169 3.81 -13.39 15.88
CA THR A 169 3.05 -14.02 14.81
C THR A 169 3.93 -14.90 13.94
N GLU A 170 5.10 -14.40 13.52
CA GLU A 170 6.07 -15.20 12.76
C GLU A 170 6.52 -16.45 13.51
N GLN A 171 6.78 -16.35 14.82
CA GLN A 171 7.13 -17.50 15.65
C GLN A 171 5.99 -18.53 15.72
N ARG A 172 4.74 -18.08 15.83
CA ARG A 172 3.56 -18.94 15.82
C ARG A 172 3.46 -19.68 14.48
N LEU A 173 3.57 -18.97 13.35
CA LEU A 173 3.50 -19.56 12.01
C LEU A 173 4.61 -20.62 11.80
N LEU A 174 5.84 -20.33 12.25
CA LEU A 174 6.95 -21.28 12.19
C LEU A 174 6.66 -22.54 13.01
N LEU A 175 6.12 -22.42 14.21
CA LEU A 175 5.75 -23.57 15.05
C LEU A 175 4.63 -24.41 14.44
N ASP A 176 3.67 -23.77 13.78
CA ASP A 176 2.55 -24.45 13.15
C ASP A 176 2.97 -25.17 11.86
N SER A 177 3.96 -24.64 11.13
CA SER A 177 4.51 -25.26 9.91
C SER A 177 5.31 -26.55 10.16
N VAL A 178 5.75 -26.80 11.39
CA VAL A 178 6.55 -28.02 11.77
C VAL A 178 5.72 -29.05 12.54
N ARG A 179 4.43 -28.83 12.71
CA ARG A 179 3.48 -29.78 13.32
C ARG A 179 2.76 -30.61 12.28
#